data_e5c5cda6ef5de7863b9ab0818fbc9f3a
#
_entry.id   e5c5cda6ef5de7863b9ab0818fbc9f3a
#
_cell.length_a   1.000
_cell.length_b   1.000
_cell.length_c   1.000
_cell.angle_alpha   90.00
_cell.angle_beta   90.00
_cell.angle_gamma   90.00
#
_symmetry.space_group_name_H-M   'P 1'
#
loop_
_entity.id
_entity.type
_entity.pdbx_description
1 polymer ?
#
loop_
_entity_poly.entity_id
_entity_poly.type
_entity_poly.pdbx_seq_one_letter_code
_entity_poly.pdbx_strand_id
1 'polypeptide(L)'
;MEKRAFSTTLHSLRKEKKVTQEQLALQLGVSPQAVSKWENGSYPEGDLLPAIADFFDVSIDYLYGRSDREKTIEQKVFDAVYEETINEYEETGKSDEHYKTADLIRNINWAILTGLWVNNKSYEAPTRDPKEHPKMAAIMCDDVFYNYFGLREDNDISFFLNKAKDYDLFEELMKDTDRMQTLFRILSDKDNILIIAFLYTLKNGEFASVDVISKSLRIDKSKVKKLMDMLFDDLEFDKAYVPPFNRASIIDANSKEEKIYSANSMCGGLFMALMMIAREITDFPQAFRHIINAKQKSWIDRKKMFDH
;
A
#
# COMPACT_ATOMS: atom_id res chain seq x y z
N MET A 1 3.71 -34.83 3.59
CA MET A 1 2.82 -34.49 2.45
C MET A 1 2.52 -35.78 1.68
N GLU A 2 1.25 -36.18 1.56
CA GLU A 2 0.86 -37.29 0.69
C GLU A 2 1.09 -36.88 -0.77
N LYS A 3 1.84 -37.70 -1.52
CA LYS A 3 2.07 -37.48 -2.96
C LYS A 3 0.73 -37.67 -3.66
N ARG A 4 0.20 -36.62 -4.27
CA ARG A 4 -0.99 -36.69 -5.10
C ARG A 4 -0.67 -37.49 -6.36
N ALA A 5 -1.53 -38.44 -6.75
CA ALA A 5 -1.36 -39.15 -7.99
C ALA A 5 -1.62 -38.21 -9.19
N PHE A 6 -0.91 -38.38 -10.29
CA PHE A 6 -1.09 -37.62 -11.55
C PHE A 6 -2.57 -37.51 -11.96
N SER A 7 -3.29 -38.62 -11.91
CA SER A 7 -4.72 -38.69 -12.25
C SER A 7 -5.59 -37.75 -11.42
N THR A 8 -5.33 -37.68 -10.11
CA THR A 8 -6.06 -36.80 -9.18
C THR A 8 -5.75 -35.34 -9.47
N THR A 9 -4.48 -35.02 -9.74
CA THR A 9 -4.04 -33.65 -10.07
C THR A 9 -4.66 -33.19 -11.39
N LEU A 10 -4.58 -34.02 -12.43
CA LEU A 10 -5.16 -33.72 -13.74
C LEU A 10 -6.67 -33.47 -13.67
N HIS A 11 -7.38 -34.34 -12.96
CA HIS A 11 -8.84 -34.20 -12.76
C HIS A 11 -9.18 -32.88 -12.04
N SER A 12 -8.44 -32.55 -10.96
CA SER A 12 -8.65 -31.31 -10.20
C SER A 12 -8.41 -30.07 -11.06
N LEU A 13 -7.29 -30.01 -11.78
CA LEU A 13 -6.95 -28.90 -12.69
C LEU A 13 -8.00 -28.69 -13.78
N ARG A 14 -8.48 -29.79 -14.39
CA ARG A 14 -9.52 -29.71 -15.41
C ARG A 14 -10.82 -29.15 -14.82
N LYS A 15 -11.22 -29.59 -13.62
CA LYS A 15 -12.42 -29.08 -12.93
C LYS A 15 -12.29 -27.62 -12.57
N GLU A 16 -11.13 -27.22 -12.05
CA GLU A 16 -10.81 -25.82 -11.70
C GLU A 16 -10.93 -24.91 -12.93
N LYS A 17 -10.36 -25.37 -14.07
CA LYS A 17 -10.43 -24.65 -15.36
C LYS A 17 -11.81 -24.74 -16.04
N LYS A 18 -12.75 -25.50 -15.45
CA LYS A 18 -14.14 -25.69 -15.93
C LYS A 18 -14.24 -26.23 -17.37
N VAL A 19 -13.30 -27.09 -17.76
CA VAL A 19 -13.32 -27.73 -19.09
C VAL A 19 -13.77 -29.19 -19.02
N THR A 20 -14.41 -29.70 -20.09
CA THR A 20 -14.78 -31.12 -20.19
C THR A 20 -13.60 -31.96 -20.65
N GLN A 21 -13.68 -33.29 -20.50
CA GLN A 21 -12.66 -34.20 -21.03
C GLN A 21 -12.52 -34.08 -22.54
N GLU A 22 -13.62 -33.86 -23.28
CA GLU A 22 -13.63 -33.64 -24.70
C GLU A 22 -12.92 -32.34 -25.10
N GLN A 23 -13.17 -31.28 -24.35
CA GLN A 23 -12.50 -29.97 -24.57
C GLN A 23 -11.00 -30.06 -24.34
N LEU A 24 -10.58 -30.73 -23.24
CA LEU A 24 -9.18 -30.96 -22.96
C LEU A 24 -8.53 -31.83 -24.05
N ALA A 25 -9.21 -32.91 -24.47
CA ALA A 25 -8.72 -33.79 -25.50
C ALA A 25 -8.53 -33.06 -26.84
N LEU A 26 -9.48 -32.19 -27.21
CA LEU A 26 -9.37 -31.34 -28.40
C LEU A 26 -8.16 -30.42 -28.38
N GLN A 27 -7.89 -29.79 -27.23
CA GLN A 27 -6.77 -28.89 -27.07
C GLN A 27 -5.42 -29.61 -27.14
N LEU A 28 -5.36 -30.84 -26.64
CA LEU A 28 -4.12 -31.65 -26.63
C LEU A 28 -3.95 -32.52 -27.92
N GLY A 29 -4.92 -32.49 -28.83
CA GLY A 29 -4.88 -33.28 -30.04
C GLY A 29 -5.01 -34.79 -29.80
N VAL A 30 -5.72 -35.20 -28.76
CA VAL A 30 -5.90 -36.61 -28.38
C VAL A 30 -7.38 -37.01 -28.33
N SER A 31 -7.69 -38.28 -28.12
CA SER A 31 -9.06 -38.71 -27.93
C SER A 31 -9.60 -38.44 -26.55
N PRO A 32 -10.91 -38.19 -26.34
CA PRO A 32 -11.52 -38.05 -25.01
C PRO A 32 -11.29 -39.27 -24.14
N GLN A 33 -11.23 -40.47 -24.74
CA GLN A 33 -10.92 -41.71 -24.02
C GLN A 33 -9.51 -41.74 -23.46
N ALA A 34 -8.55 -41.08 -24.11
CA ALA A 34 -7.19 -40.95 -23.55
C ALA A 34 -7.20 -40.11 -22.27
N VAL A 35 -7.86 -38.95 -22.29
CA VAL A 35 -8.01 -38.08 -21.10
C VAL A 35 -8.73 -38.83 -19.98
N SER A 36 -9.82 -39.55 -20.31
CA SER A 36 -10.54 -40.36 -19.33
C SER A 36 -9.64 -41.43 -18.70
N LYS A 37 -8.81 -42.13 -19.47
CA LYS A 37 -7.84 -43.10 -18.94
C LYS A 37 -6.80 -42.47 -18.02
N TRP A 38 -6.30 -41.26 -18.35
CA TRP A 38 -5.36 -40.55 -17.54
C TRP A 38 -5.95 -40.15 -16.19
N GLU A 39 -7.19 -39.69 -16.17
CA GLU A 39 -7.90 -39.38 -14.90
C GLU A 39 -8.24 -40.63 -14.08
N ASN A 40 -8.22 -41.82 -14.70
CA ASN A 40 -8.45 -43.10 -14.05
C ASN A 40 -7.15 -43.90 -13.73
N GLY A 41 -5.98 -43.23 -13.74
CA GLY A 41 -4.74 -43.82 -13.26
C GLY A 41 -3.72 -44.23 -14.33
N SER A 42 -4.03 -44.09 -15.66
CA SER A 42 -3.05 -44.23 -16.70
C SER A 42 -2.21 -42.94 -16.85
N TYR A 43 -1.07 -43.04 -17.52
CA TYR A 43 -0.22 -41.89 -17.79
C TYR A 43 -0.25 -41.55 -19.28
N PRO A 44 -0.15 -40.26 -19.66
CA PRO A 44 0.09 -39.83 -21.03
C PRO A 44 1.50 -40.25 -21.50
N GLU A 45 1.70 -40.22 -22.79
CA GLU A 45 3.03 -40.32 -23.38
C GLU A 45 3.89 -39.12 -22.94
N GLY A 46 5.21 -39.32 -22.78
CA GLY A 46 6.10 -38.33 -22.16
C GLY A 46 6.17 -37.00 -22.94
N ASP A 47 5.97 -37.03 -24.25
CA ASP A 47 5.95 -35.87 -25.14
C ASP A 47 4.67 -35.02 -25.01
N LEU A 48 3.60 -35.57 -24.44
CA LEU A 48 2.37 -34.81 -24.10
C LEU A 48 2.43 -34.06 -22.78
N LEU A 49 3.36 -34.42 -21.90
CA LEU A 49 3.46 -33.81 -20.57
C LEU A 49 3.72 -32.30 -20.61
N PRO A 50 4.60 -31.75 -21.47
CA PRO A 50 4.75 -30.31 -21.60
C PRO A 50 3.47 -29.63 -22.04
N ALA A 51 2.75 -30.16 -23.03
CA ALA A 51 1.51 -29.59 -23.53
C ALA A 51 0.40 -29.59 -22.47
N ILE A 52 0.33 -30.62 -21.61
CA ILE A 52 -0.61 -30.69 -20.49
C ILE A 52 -0.23 -29.63 -19.43
N ALA A 53 1.07 -29.53 -19.10
CA ALA A 53 1.57 -28.58 -18.13
C ALA A 53 1.31 -27.13 -18.58
N ASP A 54 1.62 -26.80 -19.82
CA ASP A 54 1.37 -25.48 -20.43
C ASP A 54 -0.13 -25.15 -20.48
N PHE A 55 -0.99 -26.12 -20.83
CA PHE A 55 -2.43 -25.90 -20.86
C PHE A 55 -2.98 -25.50 -19.50
N PHE A 56 -2.47 -26.07 -18.43
CA PHE A 56 -2.92 -25.78 -17.08
C PHE A 56 -2.09 -24.72 -16.35
N ASP A 57 -1.02 -24.19 -16.99
CA ASP A 57 -0.08 -23.25 -16.39
C ASP A 57 0.51 -23.77 -15.07
N VAL A 58 1.06 -24.98 -15.15
CA VAL A 58 1.71 -25.66 -14.04
C VAL A 58 3.01 -26.35 -14.49
N SER A 59 3.89 -26.68 -13.54
CA SER A 59 5.06 -27.50 -13.87
C SER A 59 4.72 -28.98 -14.04
N ILE A 60 5.55 -29.73 -14.78
CA ILE A 60 5.42 -31.17 -14.90
C ILE A 60 5.55 -31.84 -13.52
N ASP A 61 6.42 -31.33 -12.64
CA ASP A 61 6.55 -31.82 -11.28
C ASP A 61 5.28 -31.64 -10.46
N TYR A 62 4.54 -30.54 -10.68
CA TYR A 62 3.22 -30.35 -10.08
C TYR A 62 2.20 -31.39 -10.56
N LEU A 63 2.20 -31.72 -11.86
CA LEU A 63 1.31 -32.77 -12.39
C LEU A 63 1.54 -34.12 -11.70
N TYR A 64 2.78 -34.41 -11.31
CA TYR A 64 3.15 -35.64 -10.60
C TYR A 64 3.09 -35.53 -9.08
N GLY A 65 2.59 -34.39 -8.53
CA GLY A 65 2.53 -34.16 -7.10
C GLY A 65 3.90 -34.12 -6.41
N ARG A 66 4.95 -33.78 -7.15
CA ARG A 66 6.33 -33.69 -6.66
C ARG A 66 6.69 -32.27 -6.21
N SER A 67 5.94 -31.28 -6.70
CA SER A 67 6.05 -29.88 -6.28
C SER A 67 4.66 -29.32 -6.02
N ASP A 68 4.58 -28.28 -5.22
CA ASP A 68 3.39 -27.46 -5.12
C ASP A 68 3.24 -26.61 -6.38
N ARG A 69 2.00 -26.14 -6.67
CA ARG A 69 1.75 -25.20 -7.77
C ARG A 69 2.69 -24.01 -7.61
N GLU A 70 3.35 -23.63 -8.71
CA GLU A 70 4.23 -22.47 -8.63
C GLU A 70 3.43 -21.24 -8.18
N LYS A 71 3.84 -20.65 -7.07
CA LYS A 71 3.21 -19.47 -6.53
C LYS A 71 3.45 -18.29 -7.47
N THR A 72 2.44 -17.47 -7.67
CA THR A 72 2.61 -16.19 -8.37
C THR A 72 3.60 -15.30 -7.62
N ILE A 73 4.11 -14.26 -8.27
CA ILE A 73 5.02 -13.31 -7.61
C ILE A 73 4.34 -12.67 -6.40
N GLU A 74 3.06 -12.33 -6.53
CA GLU A 74 2.27 -11.74 -5.44
C GLU A 74 2.16 -12.69 -4.25
N GLN A 75 1.93 -13.99 -4.50
CA GLN A 75 1.90 -15.00 -3.46
C GLN A 75 3.26 -15.19 -2.78
N LYS A 76 4.36 -15.16 -3.57
CA LYS A 76 5.73 -15.25 -3.02
C LYS A 76 6.05 -14.03 -2.15
N VAL A 77 5.63 -12.84 -2.57
CA VAL A 77 5.78 -11.61 -1.77
C VAL A 77 4.94 -11.67 -0.50
N PHE A 78 3.67 -12.08 -0.61
CA PHE A 78 2.79 -12.26 0.55
C PHE A 78 3.40 -13.20 1.58
N ASP A 79 3.85 -14.39 1.13
CA ASP A 79 4.44 -15.38 2.03
C ASP A 79 5.70 -14.84 2.72
N ALA A 80 6.57 -14.16 1.97
CA ALA A 80 7.80 -13.59 2.53
C ALA A 80 7.50 -12.55 3.61
N VAL A 81 6.53 -11.67 3.38
CA VAL A 81 6.11 -10.66 4.37
C VAL A 81 5.45 -11.33 5.57
N TYR A 82 4.58 -12.31 5.33
CA TYR A 82 3.90 -13.04 6.40
C TYR A 82 4.88 -13.82 7.28
N GLU A 83 5.79 -14.57 6.69
CA GLU A 83 6.82 -15.34 7.40
C GLU A 83 7.71 -14.42 8.23
N GLU A 84 8.16 -13.28 7.69
CA GLU A 84 8.97 -12.31 8.43
C GLU A 84 8.19 -11.73 9.62
N THR A 85 6.90 -11.41 9.42
CA THR A 85 6.03 -10.89 10.50
C THR A 85 5.87 -11.89 11.64
N ILE A 86 5.67 -13.18 11.31
CA ILE A 86 5.55 -14.24 12.32
C ILE A 86 6.88 -14.46 13.06
N ASN A 87 7.99 -14.53 12.31
CA ASN A 87 9.31 -14.70 12.90
C ASN A 87 9.65 -13.54 13.85
N GLU A 88 9.36 -12.31 13.46
CA GLU A 88 9.59 -11.12 14.30
C GLU A 88 8.73 -11.17 15.57
N TYR A 89 7.47 -11.59 15.47
CA TYR A 89 6.58 -11.78 16.61
C TYR A 89 7.10 -12.89 17.55
N GLU A 90 7.54 -14.03 17.02
CA GLU A 90 8.08 -15.14 17.81
C GLU A 90 9.36 -14.74 18.56
N GLU A 91 10.22 -13.91 17.93
CA GLU A 91 11.45 -13.42 18.55
C GLU A 91 11.21 -12.36 19.63
N THR A 92 10.29 -11.43 19.39
CA THR A 92 10.10 -10.25 20.24
C THR A 92 8.97 -10.40 21.25
N GLY A 93 7.99 -11.25 20.97
CA GLY A 93 6.73 -11.37 21.71
C GLY A 93 5.82 -10.14 21.58
N LYS A 94 6.12 -9.23 20.64
CA LYS A 94 5.40 -7.96 20.42
C LYS A 94 4.62 -7.99 19.11
N SER A 95 3.32 -7.78 19.20
CA SER A 95 2.41 -7.77 18.03
C SER A 95 2.24 -6.39 17.40
N ASP A 96 2.92 -5.38 17.91
CA ASP A 96 2.80 -3.96 17.51
C ASP A 96 4.14 -3.31 17.11
N GLU A 97 5.22 -4.11 17.06
CA GLU A 97 6.54 -3.69 16.59
C GLU A 97 6.99 -4.59 15.44
N HIS A 98 7.12 -4.05 14.24
CA HIS A 98 7.41 -4.78 13.00
C HIS A 98 8.59 -4.17 12.24
N TYR A 99 9.75 -4.03 12.87
CA TYR A 99 10.92 -3.39 12.25
C TYR A 99 11.51 -4.22 11.10
N LYS A 100 11.64 -5.55 11.27
CA LYS A 100 12.15 -6.43 10.21
C LYS A 100 11.18 -6.52 9.04
N THR A 101 9.89 -6.62 9.34
CA THR A 101 8.83 -6.60 8.32
C THR A 101 8.83 -5.27 7.56
N ALA A 102 9.01 -4.13 8.24
CA ALA A 102 9.13 -2.81 7.60
C ALA A 102 10.37 -2.73 6.70
N ASP A 103 11.51 -3.26 7.13
CA ASP A 103 12.73 -3.36 6.31
C ASP A 103 12.52 -4.22 5.07
N LEU A 104 11.85 -5.35 5.19
CA LEU A 104 11.50 -6.20 4.05
C LEU A 104 10.60 -5.47 3.05
N ILE A 105 9.54 -4.79 3.52
CA ILE A 105 8.63 -3.99 2.67
C ILE A 105 9.41 -2.87 1.97
N ARG A 106 10.29 -2.17 2.68
CA ARG A 106 11.19 -1.16 2.09
C ARG A 106 12.03 -1.75 0.96
N ASN A 107 12.64 -2.91 1.19
CA ASN A 107 13.49 -3.58 0.19
C ASN A 107 12.70 -4.06 -1.02
N ILE A 108 11.45 -4.51 -0.83
CA ILE A 108 10.54 -4.88 -1.93
C ILE A 108 10.19 -3.63 -2.77
N ASN A 109 9.82 -2.50 -2.14
CA ASN A 109 9.56 -1.25 -2.85
C ASN A 109 10.77 -0.76 -3.65
N TRP A 110 11.96 -0.88 -3.06
CA TRP A 110 13.21 -0.57 -3.74
C TRP A 110 13.49 -1.50 -4.92
N ALA A 111 13.22 -2.80 -4.78
CA ALA A 111 13.36 -3.77 -5.86
C ALA A 111 12.41 -3.47 -7.03
N ILE A 112 11.15 -3.09 -6.74
CA ILE A 112 10.19 -2.65 -7.75
C ILE A 112 10.75 -1.45 -8.52
N LEU A 113 11.21 -0.42 -7.80
CA LEU A 113 11.75 0.79 -8.41
C LEU A 113 12.97 0.52 -9.30
N THR A 114 13.92 -0.27 -8.80
CA THR A 114 15.15 -0.58 -9.51
C THR A 114 14.97 -1.63 -10.61
N GLY A 115 14.02 -2.55 -10.46
CA GLY A 115 13.67 -3.56 -11.46
C GLY A 115 13.01 -2.99 -12.72
N LEU A 116 12.40 -1.81 -12.62
CA LEU A 116 11.86 -1.09 -13.77
C LEU A 116 12.97 -0.48 -14.66
N TRP A 117 14.20 -0.47 -14.21
CA TRP A 117 15.32 0.06 -14.97
C TRP A 117 15.86 -0.96 -15.97
N VAL A 118 15.70 -0.68 -17.25
CA VAL A 118 16.04 -1.62 -18.35
C VAL A 118 17.47 -2.13 -18.34
N ASN A 119 18.42 -1.36 -17.82
CA ASN A 119 19.84 -1.72 -17.75
C ASN A 119 20.26 -2.33 -16.40
N ASN A 120 19.37 -2.41 -15.43
CA ASN A 120 19.69 -3.01 -14.13
C ASN A 120 19.46 -4.53 -14.18
N LYS A 121 20.53 -5.31 -14.15
CA LYS A 121 20.47 -6.77 -14.22
C LYS A 121 20.56 -7.47 -12.87
N SER A 122 20.80 -6.72 -11.80
CA SER A 122 20.96 -7.29 -10.47
C SER A 122 20.33 -6.37 -9.42
N TYR A 123 19.66 -6.98 -8.42
CA TYR A 123 19.16 -6.29 -7.27
C TYR A 123 20.31 -5.87 -6.34
N GLU A 124 20.29 -4.62 -5.94
CA GLU A 124 21.14 -4.10 -4.87
C GLU A 124 20.22 -3.49 -3.79
N ALA A 125 20.47 -3.81 -2.53
CA ALA A 125 19.73 -3.24 -1.43
C ALA A 125 19.85 -1.71 -1.40
N PRO A 126 18.82 -0.99 -0.90
CA PRO A 126 18.90 0.46 -0.78
C PRO A 126 20.00 0.85 0.19
N THR A 127 20.98 1.57 -0.34
CA THR A 127 22.12 2.06 0.45
C THR A 127 22.31 3.54 0.22
N ARG A 128 22.71 4.25 1.23
CA ARG A 128 23.17 5.64 1.15
C ARG A 128 24.54 5.77 1.80
N ASP A 129 25.31 6.73 1.36
CA ASP A 129 26.44 7.21 2.14
C ASP A 129 25.94 8.34 3.07
N PRO A 130 25.82 8.10 4.39
CA PRO A 130 25.33 9.10 5.32
C PRO A 130 26.24 10.32 5.43
N LYS A 131 27.51 10.21 5.04
CA LYS A 131 28.47 11.31 5.08
C LYS A 131 28.37 12.23 3.88
N GLU A 132 28.23 11.64 2.69
CA GLU A 132 28.15 12.39 1.45
C GLU A 132 26.72 12.74 1.07
N HIS A 133 25.78 11.81 1.32
CA HIS A 133 24.38 11.93 0.90
C HIS A 133 23.43 11.55 2.04
N PRO A 134 23.24 12.43 3.03
CA PRO A 134 22.33 12.15 4.15
C PRO A 134 20.87 12.01 3.70
N LYS A 135 20.54 12.54 2.52
CA LYS A 135 19.22 12.48 1.91
C LYS A 135 19.35 12.00 0.49
N MET A 136 18.73 10.88 0.17
CA MET A 136 18.73 10.30 -1.18
C MET A 136 17.31 10.01 -1.62
N ALA A 137 17.00 10.21 -2.88
CA ALA A 137 15.74 9.77 -3.46
C ALA A 137 15.95 9.00 -4.75
N ALA A 138 14.98 8.17 -5.06
CA ALA A 138 14.81 7.56 -6.36
C ALA A 138 13.39 7.86 -6.85
N ILE A 139 13.27 8.28 -8.10
CA ILE A 139 12.01 8.67 -8.71
C ILE A 139 11.88 7.94 -10.04
N MET A 140 10.73 7.34 -10.26
CA MET A 140 10.32 6.86 -11.57
C MET A 140 8.96 7.41 -11.91
N CYS A 141 8.84 8.05 -13.05
CA CYS A 141 7.62 8.71 -13.49
C CYS A 141 7.41 8.49 -14.99
N ASP A 142 6.20 8.12 -15.36
CA ASP A 142 5.73 8.06 -16.73
C ASP A 142 4.26 8.52 -16.86
N ASP A 143 3.61 8.21 -17.99
CA ASP A 143 2.20 8.59 -18.22
C ASP A 143 1.20 7.78 -17.39
N VAL A 144 1.64 6.70 -16.75
CA VAL A 144 0.77 5.73 -16.05
C VAL A 144 0.95 5.81 -14.54
N PHE A 145 2.18 5.96 -14.06
CA PHE A 145 2.46 5.97 -12.63
C PHE A 145 3.58 6.95 -12.24
N TYR A 146 3.60 7.25 -10.96
CA TYR A 146 4.69 7.96 -10.28
C TYR A 146 5.08 7.15 -9.05
N ASN A 147 6.36 6.76 -8.96
CA ASN A 147 6.90 6.06 -7.81
C ASN A 147 8.03 6.89 -7.20
N TYR A 148 7.91 7.18 -5.92
CA TYR A 148 8.89 7.93 -5.14
C TYR A 148 9.38 7.08 -3.99
N PHE A 149 10.70 7.09 -3.80
CA PHE A 149 11.35 6.47 -2.67
C PHE A 149 12.41 7.42 -2.13
N GLY A 150 12.24 7.89 -0.89
CA GLY A 150 13.16 8.77 -0.20
C GLY A 150 13.79 8.07 0.99
N LEU A 151 15.12 8.08 1.06
CA LEU A 151 15.91 7.62 2.19
C LEU A 151 16.44 8.85 2.93
N ARG A 152 16.14 8.94 4.22
CA ARG A 152 16.64 9.96 5.13
C ARG A 152 17.32 9.34 6.33
N GLU A 153 18.04 10.15 7.08
CA GLU A 153 18.74 9.68 8.26
C GLU A 153 17.77 9.19 9.35
N ASP A 154 16.65 9.86 9.49
CA ASP A 154 15.65 9.67 10.54
C ASP A 154 14.43 8.86 10.10
N ASN A 155 14.17 8.74 8.78
CA ASN A 155 13.05 7.97 8.25
C ASN A 155 13.15 7.74 6.75
N ASP A 156 12.45 6.72 6.30
CA ASP A 156 12.21 6.45 4.89
C ASP A 156 10.77 6.80 4.51
N ILE A 157 10.59 7.26 3.29
CA ILE A 157 9.26 7.49 2.72
C ILE A 157 9.16 6.84 1.35
N SER A 158 8.06 6.16 1.10
CA SER A 158 7.76 5.57 -0.20
C SER A 158 6.30 5.78 -0.54
N PHE A 159 6.00 6.20 -1.76
CA PHE A 159 4.63 6.25 -2.25
C PHE A 159 4.56 5.96 -3.75
N PHE A 160 3.43 5.39 -4.13
CA PHE A 160 3.12 5.03 -5.49
C PHE A 160 1.77 5.63 -5.89
N LEU A 161 1.78 6.39 -6.98
CA LEU A 161 0.57 6.94 -7.59
C LEU A 161 0.37 6.26 -8.94
N ASN A 162 -0.80 5.68 -9.13
CA ASN A 162 -1.18 5.07 -10.40
C ASN A 162 -2.29 5.90 -11.04
N LYS A 163 -2.05 6.32 -12.28
CA LYS A 163 -3.05 7.02 -13.07
C LYS A 163 -3.95 6.00 -13.76
N ALA A 164 -5.22 6.01 -13.46
CA ALA A 164 -6.19 5.24 -14.23
C ALA A 164 -6.24 5.71 -15.69
N LYS A 165 -6.53 4.79 -16.60
CA LYS A 165 -6.78 5.15 -18.00
C LYS A 165 -7.94 6.16 -18.05
N ASP A 166 -7.78 7.18 -18.85
CA ASP A 166 -8.79 8.27 -19.01
C ASP A 166 -9.04 9.13 -17.75
N TYR A 167 -8.16 9.03 -16.74
CA TYR A 167 -8.22 9.86 -15.54
C TYR A 167 -7.61 11.24 -15.78
N ASP A 168 -8.31 12.30 -15.39
CA ASP A 168 -7.82 13.67 -15.35
C ASP A 168 -7.68 14.13 -13.90
N LEU A 169 -6.44 14.26 -13.46
CA LEU A 169 -6.14 14.67 -12.09
C LEU A 169 -6.66 16.08 -11.77
N PHE A 170 -6.61 16.99 -12.74
CA PHE A 170 -7.07 18.37 -12.52
C PHE A 170 -8.58 18.41 -12.28
N GLU A 171 -9.36 17.70 -13.09
CA GLU A 171 -10.82 17.59 -12.91
C GLU A 171 -11.18 17.02 -11.53
N GLU A 172 -10.47 15.99 -11.09
CA GLU A 172 -10.70 15.40 -9.77
C GLU A 172 -10.30 16.35 -8.62
N LEU A 173 -9.17 17.06 -8.76
CA LEU A 173 -8.74 18.03 -7.75
C LEU A 173 -9.71 19.20 -7.61
N MET A 174 -10.35 19.61 -8.71
CA MET A 174 -11.27 20.76 -8.70
C MET A 174 -12.65 20.42 -8.10
N LYS A 175 -13.01 19.14 -7.95
CA LYS A 175 -14.30 18.72 -7.37
C LYS A 175 -14.48 19.11 -5.90
N ASP A 176 -13.39 19.21 -5.14
CA ASP A 176 -13.45 19.45 -3.67
C ASP A 176 -12.40 20.47 -3.20
N THR A 177 -12.22 21.52 -4.01
CA THR A 177 -11.18 22.52 -3.77
C THR A 177 -11.33 23.22 -2.42
N ASP A 178 -12.56 23.53 -2.00
CA ASP A 178 -12.82 24.28 -0.75
C ASP A 178 -12.38 23.48 0.48
N ARG A 179 -12.64 22.17 0.50
CA ARG A 179 -12.21 21.29 1.59
C ARG A 179 -10.69 21.14 1.61
N MET A 180 -10.06 20.95 0.45
CA MET A 180 -8.59 20.92 0.36
C MET A 180 -7.96 22.22 0.82
N GLN A 181 -8.48 23.38 0.40
CA GLN A 181 -7.99 24.69 0.84
C GLN A 181 -8.16 24.86 2.36
N THR A 182 -9.27 24.40 2.93
CA THR A 182 -9.47 24.43 4.38
C THR A 182 -8.45 23.56 5.10
N LEU A 183 -8.17 22.35 4.61
CA LEU A 183 -7.12 21.49 5.16
C LEU A 183 -5.73 22.15 5.09
N PHE A 184 -5.34 22.72 3.95
CA PHE A 184 -4.07 23.44 3.82
C PHE A 184 -3.99 24.67 4.73
N ARG A 185 -5.09 25.39 4.94
CA ARG A 185 -5.16 26.51 5.88
C ARG A 185 -4.96 26.03 7.33
N ILE A 186 -5.53 24.90 7.70
CA ILE A 186 -5.29 24.27 9.00
C ILE A 186 -3.80 23.96 9.16
N LEU A 187 -3.20 23.29 8.19
CA LEU A 187 -1.80 22.83 8.25
C LEU A 187 -0.77 23.96 8.06
N SER A 188 -1.18 25.16 7.64
CA SER A 188 -0.30 26.32 7.57
C SER A 188 0.04 26.95 8.93
N ASP A 189 -0.71 26.58 9.98
CA ASP A 189 -0.52 27.10 11.33
C ASP A 189 0.21 26.07 12.21
N LYS A 190 1.38 26.45 12.76
CA LYS A 190 2.21 25.57 13.59
C LYS A 190 1.46 25.05 14.82
N ASP A 191 0.63 25.88 15.45
CA ASP A 191 -0.10 25.44 16.65
C ASP A 191 -1.17 24.40 16.29
N ASN A 192 -1.80 24.52 15.13
CA ASN A 192 -2.74 23.52 14.63
C ASN A 192 -2.02 22.18 14.38
N ILE A 193 -0.81 22.20 13.81
CA ILE A 193 -0.01 20.98 13.63
C ILE A 193 0.30 20.35 14.99
N LEU A 194 0.70 21.15 15.99
CA LEU A 194 0.98 20.66 17.35
C LEU A 194 -0.25 20.05 18.01
N ILE A 195 -1.43 20.66 17.84
CA ILE A 195 -2.68 20.13 18.39
C ILE A 195 -3.04 18.80 17.73
N ILE A 196 -2.94 18.72 16.40
CA ILE A 196 -3.18 17.48 15.65
C ILE A 196 -2.20 16.40 16.13
N ALA A 197 -0.91 16.69 16.19
CA ALA A 197 0.11 15.77 16.70
C ALA A 197 -0.19 15.30 18.12
N PHE A 198 -0.61 16.19 19.01
CA PHE A 198 -1.01 15.85 20.37
C PHE A 198 -2.16 14.84 20.40
N LEU A 199 -3.20 15.03 19.55
CA LEU A 199 -4.32 14.09 19.48
C LEU A 199 -3.85 12.69 19.07
N TYR A 200 -2.82 12.57 18.23
CA TYR A 200 -2.23 11.28 17.85
C TYR A 200 -1.35 10.64 18.94
N THR A 201 -0.96 11.38 19.98
CA THR A 201 -0.25 10.81 21.14
C THR A 201 -1.19 10.16 22.15
N LEU A 202 -2.49 10.40 22.06
CA LEU A 202 -3.48 9.80 22.93
C LEU A 202 -3.59 8.29 22.66
N LYS A 203 -3.68 7.50 23.71
CA LYS A 203 -3.87 6.05 23.57
C LYS A 203 -5.25 5.73 23.00
N ASN A 204 -5.39 4.52 22.50
CA ASN A 204 -6.68 4.08 21.97
C ASN A 204 -7.77 4.17 23.05
N GLY A 205 -8.84 4.89 22.76
CA GLY A 205 -9.93 5.14 23.71
C GLY A 205 -9.72 6.34 24.65
N GLU A 206 -8.56 7.02 24.62
CA GLU A 206 -8.35 8.27 25.33
C GLU A 206 -8.90 9.46 24.53
N PHE A 207 -9.44 10.43 25.24
CA PHE A 207 -9.96 11.68 24.71
C PHE A 207 -9.44 12.86 25.50
N ALA A 208 -9.30 13.99 24.85
CA ALA A 208 -8.90 15.25 25.49
C ALA A 208 -9.92 16.36 25.22
N SER A 209 -10.25 17.12 26.24
CA SER A 209 -11.06 18.33 26.08
C SER A 209 -10.21 19.49 25.59
N VAL A 210 -10.87 20.57 25.14
CA VAL A 210 -10.18 21.81 24.74
C VAL A 210 -9.30 22.34 25.88
N ASP A 211 -9.74 22.19 27.12
CA ASP A 211 -9.00 22.64 28.30
C ASP A 211 -7.71 21.82 28.52
N VAL A 212 -7.80 20.50 28.37
CA VAL A 212 -6.65 19.60 28.48
C VAL A 212 -5.64 19.92 27.40
N ILE A 213 -6.05 20.04 26.15
CA ILE A 213 -5.18 20.35 25.01
C ILE A 213 -4.48 21.70 25.22
N SER A 214 -5.26 22.74 25.54
CA SER A 214 -4.76 24.10 25.78
C SER A 214 -3.70 24.14 26.87
N LYS A 215 -3.95 23.49 28.00
CA LYS A 215 -2.99 23.43 29.14
C LYS A 215 -1.73 22.62 28.78
N SER A 216 -1.90 21.48 28.13
CA SER A 216 -0.77 20.59 27.78
C SER A 216 0.19 21.26 26.80
N LEU A 217 -0.33 21.95 25.80
CA LEU A 217 0.46 22.57 24.73
C LEU A 217 0.79 24.05 25.01
N ARG A 218 0.20 24.67 26.04
CA ARG A 218 0.28 26.11 26.33
C ARG A 218 -0.20 26.98 25.15
N ILE A 219 -1.22 26.51 24.44
CA ILE A 219 -1.87 27.20 23.33
C ILE A 219 -3.17 27.79 23.84
N ASP A 220 -3.53 28.98 23.35
CA ASP A 220 -4.77 29.66 23.73
C ASP A 220 -6.00 28.78 23.45
N LYS A 221 -6.92 28.73 24.42
CA LYS A 221 -8.12 27.91 24.38
C LYS A 221 -9.04 28.27 23.19
N SER A 222 -9.10 29.54 22.81
CA SER A 222 -9.90 29.98 21.65
C SER A 222 -9.34 29.42 20.35
N LYS A 223 -8.01 29.31 20.25
CA LYS A 223 -7.32 28.74 19.10
C LYS A 223 -7.56 27.24 18.98
N VAL A 224 -7.46 26.49 20.09
CA VAL A 224 -7.80 25.07 20.13
C VAL A 224 -9.24 24.86 19.69
N LYS A 225 -10.20 25.63 20.25
CA LYS A 225 -11.61 25.54 19.89
C LYS A 225 -11.82 25.78 18.40
N LYS A 226 -11.21 26.86 17.85
CA LYS A 226 -11.33 27.20 16.43
C LYS A 226 -10.87 26.04 15.54
N LEU A 227 -9.75 25.37 15.87
CA LEU A 227 -9.29 24.21 15.11
C LEU A 227 -10.31 23.07 15.19
N MET A 228 -10.87 22.78 16.38
CA MET A 228 -11.89 21.73 16.52
C MET A 228 -13.12 22.04 15.67
N ASP A 229 -13.59 23.28 15.66
CA ASP A 229 -14.70 23.71 14.83
C ASP A 229 -14.36 23.49 13.32
N MET A 230 -13.16 23.84 12.87
CA MET A 230 -12.74 23.60 11.47
C MET A 230 -12.68 22.11 11.11
N LEU A 231 -12.17 21.25 12.01
CA LEU A 231 -12.06 19.81 11.74
C LEU A 231 -13.43 19.10 11.70
N PHE A 232 -14.37 19.52 12.54
CA PHE A 232 -15.63 18.81 12.74
C PHE A 232 -16.84 19.49 12.10
N ASP A 233 -16.82 20.80 11.94
CA ASP A 233 -17.93 21.54 11.39
C ASP A 233 -17.68 21.95 9.92
N ASP A 234 -16.44 22.35 9.56
CA ASP A 234 -16.10 22.71 8.17
C ASP A 234 -15.71 21.48 7.33
N LEU A 235 -14.82 20.61 7.88
CA LEU A 235 -14.37 19.41 7.17
C LEU A 235 -15.24 18.18 7.44
N GLU A 236 -16.10 18.23 8.44
CA GLU A 236 -17.06 17.16 8.79
C GLU A 236 -16.40 15.78 8.97
N PHE A 237 -15.19 15.75 9.53
CA PHE A 237 -14.40 14.51 9.62
C PHE A 237 -15.08 13.41 10.43
N ASP A 238 -15.90 13.75 11.40
CA ASP A 238 -16.68 12.78 12.20
C ASP A 238 -17.82 12.09 11.42
N LYS A 239 -18.19 12.59 10.24
CA LYS A 239 -19.19 11.97 9.36
C LYS A 239 -18.60 10.89 8.44
N ALA A 240 -17.27 10.74 8.37
CA ALA A 240 -16.64 9.72 7.57
C ALA A 240 -16.89 8.32 8.14
N TYR A 241 -16.91 7.29 7.28
CA TYR A 241 -17.05 5.89 7.70
C TYR A 241 -15.92 5.45 8.66
N VAL A 242 -14.71 5.91 8.41
CA VAL A 242 -13.57 5.79 9.33
C VAL A 242 -13.02 7.21 9.51
N PRO A 243 -13.47 7.95 10.54
CA PRO A 243 -13.07 9.33 10.70
C PRO A 243 -11.60 9.44 11.15
N PRO A 244 -10.84 10.41 10.61
CA PRO A 244 -9.47 10.67 11.09
C PRO A 244 -9.43 11.22 12.51
N PHE A 245 -10.52 11.85 12.95
CA PHE A 245 -10.70 12.37 14.30
C PHE A 245 -12.08 11.99 14.83
N ASN A 246 -12.17 11.81 16.14
CA ASN A 246 -13.42 11.51 16.82
C ASN A 246 -13.79 12.66 17.76
N ARG A 247 -15.09 12.97 17.82
CA ARG A 247 -15.68 13.91 18.76
C ARG A 247 -16.74 13.17 19.57
N ALA A 248 -16.67 13.30 20.88
CA ALA A 248 -17.66 12.78 21.81
C ALA A 248 -18.07 13.89 22.79
N SER A 249 -19.15 13.66 23.52
CA SER A 249 -19.61 14.55 24.59
C SER A 249 -19.63 13.81 25.91
N ILE A 250 -19.17 14.49 26.96
CA ILE A 250 -19.34 14.05 28.35
C ILE A 250 -20.19 15.08 29.10
N ILE A 251 -20.92 14.61 30.10
CA ILE A 251 -21.65 15.48 31.01
C ILE A 251 -20.86 15.56 32.31
N ASP A 252 -20.47 16.78 32.70
CA ASP A 252 -19.75 17.00 33.94
C ASP A 252 -20.68 16.88 35.17
N ALA A 253 -20.09 16.94 36.37
CA ALA A 253 -20.84 16.86 37.64
C ALA A 253 -21.89 17.99 37.82
N ASN A 254 -21.80 19.08 37.04
CA ASN A 254 -22.74 20.21 37.05
C ASN A 254 -23.75 20.13 35.90
N SER A 255 -23.89 18.97 35.25
CA SER A 255 -24.79 18.76 34.11
C SER A 255 -24.45 19.61 32.88
N LYS A 256 -23.18 20.04 32.76
CA LYS A 256 -22.69 20.77 31.60
C LYS A 256 -22.07 19.81 30.61
N GLU A 257 -22.51 19.91 29.36
CA GLU A 257 -21.92 19.15 28.25
C GLU A 257 -20.54 19.72 27.91
N GLU A 258 -19.53 18.85 27.90
CA GLU A 258 -18.19 19.15 27.43
C GLU A 258 -17.86 18.25 26.24
N LYS A 259 -17.36 18.84 25.15
CA LYS A 259 -16.86 18.11 23.98
C LYS A 259 -15.43 17.63 24.23
N ILE A 260 -15.18 16.38 23.89
CA ILE A 260 -13.87 15.74 23.98
C ILE A 260 -13.49 15.14 22.62
N TYR A 261 -12.21 15.08 22.36
CA TYR A 261 -11.66 14.80 21.04
C TYR A 261 -10.53 13.76 21.12
N SER A 262 -10.40 12.95 20.08
CA SER A 262 -9.27 12.05 19.88
C SER A 262 -8.95 11.95 18.39
N ALA A 263 -7.78 11.43 18.05
CA ALA A 263 -7.45 11.03 16.69
C ALA A 263 -7.63 9.52 16.52
N ASN A 264 -8.02 9.10 15.33
CA ASN A 264 -8.03 7.70 14.96
C ASN A 264 -6.61 7.28 14.53
N SER A 265 -5.99 6.39 15.28
CA SER A 265 -4.63 5.93 15.02
C SER A 265 -4.47 5.32 13.61
N MET A 266 -5.51 4.67 13.07
CA MET A 266 -5.46 4.10 11.72
C MET A 266 -5.37 5.17 10.61
N CYS A 267 -5.95 6.35 10.83
CA CYS A 267 -5.91 7.47 9.88
C CYS A 267 -4.76 8.45 10.13
N GLY A 268 -4.08 8.35 11.29
CA GLY A 268 -2.97 9.23 11.67
C GLY A 268 -1.84 9.22 10.68
N GLY A 269 -1.56 8.06 10.11
CA GLY A 269 -0.56 7.88 9.07
C GLY A 269 -0.75 8.79 7.85
N LEU A 270 -2.00 9.12 7.46
CA LEU A 270 -2.26 10.00 6.32
C LEU A 270 -1.81 11.45 6.58
N PHE A 271 -2.06 11.99 7.79
CA PHE A 271 -1.57 13.33 8.16
C PHE A 271 -0.05 13.35 8.26
N MET A 272 0.55 12.32 8.86
CA MET A 272 1.99 12.19 8.91
C MET A 272 2.59 12.07 7.51
N ALA A 273 1.99 11.25 6.63
CA ALA A 273 2.41 11.11 5.25
C ALA A 273 2.36 12.45 4.49
N LEU A 274 1.29 13.24 4.65
CA LEU A 274 1.18 14.57 4.04
C LEU A 274 2.29 15.51 4.54
N MET A 275 2.57 15.52 5.84
CA MET A 275 3.66 16.32 6.41
C MET A 275 5.04 15.86 5.91
N MET A 276 5.23 14.54 5.77
CA MET A 276 6.46 13.97 5.23
C MET A 276 6.63 14.32 3.74
N ILE A 277 5.57 14.26 2.94
CA ILE A 277 5.59 14.70 1.54
C ILE A 277 5.91 16.20 1.45
N ALA A 278 5.31 17.04 2.29
CA ALA A 278 5.63 18.46 2.35
C ALA A 278 7.10 18.69 2.69
N ARG A 279 7.65 17.92 3.63
CA ARG A 279 9.09 17.93 3.96
C ARG A 279 9.94 17.53 2.77
N GLU A 280 9.58 16.48 2.03
CA GLU A 280 10.30 16.07 0.81
C GLU A 280 10.34 17.17 -0.25
N ILE A 281 9.27 17.94 -0.39
CA ILE A 281 9.18 19.06 -1.34
C ILE A 281 10.03 20.26 -0.87
N THR A 282 10.00 20.59 0.43
CA THR A 282 10.66 21.79 0.98
C THR A 282 12.14 21.57 1.32
N ASP A 283 12.51 20.34 1.62
CA ASP A 283 13.87 19.90 1.93
C ASP A 283 14.29 18.79 0.96
N PHE A 284 14.37 19.15 -0.30
CA PHE A 284 14.53 18.23 -1.41
C PHE A 284 15.83 17.43 -1.30
N PRO A 285 15.85 16.13 -1.62
CA PRO A 285 17.06 15.31 -1.56
C PRO A 285 18.18 15.83 -2.47
N GLN A 286 19.40 15.80 -1.95
CA GLN A 286 20.58 16.31 -2.67
C GLN A 286 21.16 15.28 -3.65
N ALA A 287 20.81 14.00 -3.50
CA ALA A 287 21.26 12.93 -4.36
C ALA A 287 20.07 12.14 -4.92
N PHE A 288 20.11 11.86 -6.22
CA PHE A 288 19.15 11.00 -6.90
C PHE A 288 19.87 9.80 -7.48
N ARG A 289 19.41 8.60 -7.13
CA ARG A 289 19.99 7.37 -7.69
C ARG A 289 19.38 7.01 -9.03
N HIS A 290 18.09 7.33 -9.22
CA HIS A 290 17.36 7.05 -10.45
C HIS A 290 16.33 8.12 -10.73
N ILE A 291 16.42 8.71 -11.90
CA ILE A 291 15.36 9.53 -12.47
C ILE A 291 15.06 8.93 -13.83
N ILE A 292 13.92 8.27 -13.96
CA ILE A 292 13.41 7.87 -15.26
C ILE A 292 12.25 8.79 -15.59
N ASN A 293 12.48 9.58 -16.61
CA ASN A 293 11.48 10.43 -17.19
C ASN A 293 11.19 9.92 -18.61
N ALA A 294 10.23 9.02 -18.73
CA ALA A 294 9.64 8.72 -20.03
C ALA A 294 8.85 9.96 -20.44
N LYS A 295 8.93 10.37 -21.70
CA LYS A 295 8.28 11.55 -22.30
C LYS A 295 7.01 11.94 -21.53
N GLN A 296 7.16 12.87 -20.59
CA GLN A 296 6.06 13.28 -19.73
C GLN A 296 4.95 13.93 -20.56
N LYS A 297 3.85 13.23 -20.69
CA LYS A 297 2.59 13.91 -20.81
C LYS A 297 2.20 14.37 -19.41
N SER A 298 1.77 15.61 -19.31
CA SER A 298 1.25 16.11 -18.06
C SER A 298 0.07 15.24 -17.58
N TRP A 299 0.06 14.87 -16.29
CA TRP A 299 -1.11 14.24 -15.68
C TRP A 299 -2.32 15.19 -15.63
N ILE A 300 -2.10 16.45 -15.99
CA ILE A 300 -3.10 17.50 -16.05
C ILE A 300 -3.22 17.93 -17.51
N ASP A 301 -4.39 17.81 -18.11
CA ASP A 301 -4.64 18.34 -19.45
C ASP A 301 -4.73 19.87 -19.40
N ARG A 302 -3.70 20.52 -19.94
CA ARG A 302 -3.62 21.99 -19.99
C ARG A 302 -4.82 22.63 -20.66
N LYS A 303 -5.42 21.98 -21.65
CA LYS A 303 -6.60 22.52 -22.36
C LYS A 303 -7.80 22.63 -21.42
N LYS A 304 -8.00 21.64 -20.56
CA LYS A 304 -9.10 21.63 -19.59
C LYS A 304 -8.96 22.68 -18.47
N MET A 305 -7.74 23.20 -18.23
CA MET A 305 -7.53 24.27 -17.24
C MET A 305 -8.12 25.62 -17.65
N PHE A 306 -8.39 25.83 -18.93
CA PHE A 306 -8.90 27.10 -19.46
C PHE A 306 -10.40 27.05 -19.80
N ASP A 307 -11.04 25.92 -19.61
CA ASP A 307 -12.47 25.71 -19.86
C ASP A 307 -13.33 25.88 -18.59
N HIS A 308 -12.72 26.34 -17.47
CA HIS A 308 -13.36 26.57 -16.16
C HIS A 308 -13.44 28.07 -15.84
#